data_0a1b0e4c3436033adb4d143e78613adb
#
_entry.id   0a1b0e4c3436033adb4d143e78613adb
#
_cell.length_a   1.000
_cell.length_b   1.000
_cell.length_c   1.000
_cell.angle_alpha   90.00
_cell.angle_beta   90.00
_cell.angle_gamma   90.00
#
_symmetry.space_group_name_H-M   'P 1'
#
loop_
_entity.id
_entity.type
_entity.pdbx_description
1 polymer ?
#
loop_
_entity_poly.entity_id
_entity_poly.type
_entity_poly.pdbx_seq_one_letter_code
_entity_poly.pdbx_strand_id
1 'polypeptide(L)'
;MKHKICLHGLCLKNKGQLLTMVQKLLPPSTVKNKIKEKFLSDDNLLKYKRTKFVPVNPVGYKVTCITGIMVINDNLQPLNEVIIQYESEAVEEVRKLLQRLLAGKIKFVLEEADLLLRAKQLRGRSSIQDMELYDEDEVTTALYCHLPWHILAASKAWGELLTCTNERNLVRQLRVKLRRLRSCLTFFKELLPAAGFEQYKQLVKRWTTVLGAARE
;
A
#
# COMPACT_ATOMS: atom_id res chain seq x y z
N MET A 1 -16.68 1.28 12.52
CA MET A 1 -15.88 2.23 11.69
C MET A 1 -15.42 1.48 10.43
N LYS A 2 -15.41 2.15 9.26
CA LYS A 2 -14.98 1.51 8.00
C LYS A 2 -13.56 1.93 7.66
N HIS A 3 -12.72 0.96 7.39
CA HIS A 3 -11.32 1.14 7.03
C HIS A 3 -11.05 0.69 5.59
N LYS A 4 -9.93 1.15 5.02
CA LYS A 4 -9.54 0.82 3.64
C LYS A 4 -8.03 0.64 3.56
N ILE A 5 -7.60 -0.42 2.91
CA ILE A 5 -6.20 -0.69 2.57
C ILE A 5 -6.09 -0.79 1.05
N CYS A 6 -5.14 -0.10 0.45
CA CYS A 6 -4.84 -0.17 -0.97
C CYS A 6 -3.44 -0.77 -1.17
N LEU A 7 -3.35 -1.80 -2.01
CA LEU A 7 -2.10 -2.46 -2.37
C LEU A 7 -1.90 -2.37 -3.88
N HIS A 8 -0.74 -1.93 -4.32
CA HIS A 8 -0.34 -1.94 -5.73
C HIS A 8 0.57 -3.13 -6.02
N GLY A 9 0.20 -3.95 -7.01
CA GLY A 9 0.99 -5.10 -7.44
C GLY A 9 2.07 -4.71 -8.44
N LEU A 10 3.32 -5.07 -8.13
CA LEU A 10 4.48 -4.78 -8.95
C LEU A 10 4.78 -5.91 -9.94
N CYS A 11 5.37 -5.58 -11.09
CA CYS A 11 5.95 -6.53 -12.06
C CYS A 11 5.00 -7.63 -12.55
N LEU A 12 3.71 -7.35 -12.69
CA LEU A 12 2.75 -8.32 -13.21
C LEU A 12 2.84 -8.42 -14.72
N LYS A 13 3.34 -9.55 -15.22
CA LYS A 13 3.39 -9.88 -16.65
C LYS A 13 1.99 -10.13 -17.24
N ASN A 14 1.02 -10.57 -16.42
CA ASN A 14 -0.33 -10.93 -16.86
C ASN A 14 -1.39 -10.48 -15.85
N LYS A 15 -2.38 -9.72 -16.35
CA LYS A 15 -3.52 -9.19 -15.57
C LYS A 15 -4.36 -10.29 -14.89
N GLY A 16 -4.41 -11.48 -15.48
CA GLY A 16 -5.13 -12.64 -14.92
C GLY A 16 -4.51 -13.18 -13.64
N GLN A 17 -3.20 -13.04 -13.45
CA GLN A 17 -2.50 -13.58 -12.28
C GLN A 17 -2.99 -12.96 -10.97
N LEU A 18 -3.23 -11.65 -10.95
CA LEU A 18 -3.73 -10.96 -9.76
C LEU A 18 -5.11 -11.49 -9.36
N LEU A 19 -6.04 -11.55 -10.33
CA LEU A 19 -7.40 -12.00 -10.08
C LEU A 19 -7.45 -13.44 -9.58
N THR A 20 -6.71 -14.33 -10.25
CA THR A 20 -6.61 -15.75 -9.88
C THR A 20 -6.03 -15.94 -8.48
N MET A 21 -4.99 -15.19 -8.14
CA MET A 21 -4.39 -15.25 -6.82
C MET A 21 -5.35 -14.77 -5.73
N VAL A 22 -5.97 -13.62 -5.93
CA VAL A 22 -6.92 -13.05 -4.96
C VAL A 22 -8.13 -14.00 -4.79
N GLN A 23 -8.67 -14.52 -5.88
CA GLN A 23 -9.81 -15.45 -5.84
C GLN A 23 -9.51 -16.74 -5.04
N LYS A 24 -8.28 -17.27 -5.14
CA LYS A 24 -7.85 -18.45 -4.38
C LYS A 24 -7.72 -18.19 -2.87
N LEU A 25 -7.47 -16.96 -2.48
CA LEU A 25 -7.25 -16.59 -1.08
C LEU A 25 -8.54 -16.19 -0.35
N LEU A 26 -9.60 -15.88 -1.11
CA LEU A 26 -10.88 -15.46 -0.57
C LEU A 26 -11.80 -16.66 -0.29
N PRO A 27 -12.71 -16.53 0.70
CA PRO A 27 -13.80 -17.48 0.86
C PRO A 27 -14.71 -17.47 -0.37
N PRO A 28 -15.63 -18.44 -0.51
CA PRO A 28 -16.62 -18.45 -1.58
C PRO A 28 -17.28 -17.08 -1.74
N SER A 29 -17.15 -16.49 -2.92
CA SER A 29 -17.55 -15.10 -3.16
C SER A 29 -18.25 -14.95 -4.50
N THR A 30 -19.26 -14.10 -4.54
CA THR A 30 -19.84 -13.65 -5.79
C THR A 30 -18.93 -12.62 -6.43
N VAL A 31 -18.76 -12.71 -7.76
CA VAL A 31 -17.85 -11.82 -8.51
C VAL A 31 -18.69 -10.84 -9.34
N LYS A 32 -18.46 -9.55 -9.11
CA LYS A 32 -19.09 -8.47 -9.90
C LYS A 32 -18.02 -7.74 -10.68
N ASN A 33 -18.15 -7.71 -12.00
CA ASN A 33 -17.24 -7.02 -12.91
C ASN A 33 -17.84 -5.71 -13.42
N LYS A 34 -17.02 -4.66 -13.50
CA LYS A 34 -17.38 -3.40 -14.15
C LYS A 34 -16.15 -2.84 -14.88
N ILE A 35 -16.31 -2.59 -16.17
CA ILE A 35 -15.29 -1.87 -16.96
C ILE A 35 -15.57 -0.38 -16.82
N LYS A 36 -14.52 0.41 -16.63
CA LYS A 36 -14.59 1.85 -16.58
C LYS A 36 -13.49 2.44 -17.45
N GLU A 37 -13.88 3.45 -18.19
CA GLU A 37 -12.99 4.28 -18.96
C GLU A 37 -13.26 5.73 -18.57
N LYS A 38 -12.24 6.48 -18.25
CA LYS A 38 -12.36 7.88 -17.85
C LYS A 38 -11.20 8.66 -18.42
N PHE A 39 -11.53 9.64 -19.25
CA PHE A 39 -10.59 10.67 -19.65
C PHE A 39 -10.39 11.62 -18.48
N LEU A 40 -9.15 11.86 -18.10
CA LEU A 40 -8.78 12.77 -17.03
C LEU A 40 -8.43 14.15 -17.59
N SER A 41 -7.98 14.20 -18.85
CA SER A 41 -7.73 15.34 -19.73
C SER A 41 -7.50 14.80 -21.14
N ASP A 42 -7.25 15.65 -22.14
CA ASP A 42 -7.06 15.23 -23.53
C ASP A 42 -5.92 14.20 -23.68
N ASP A 43 -4.83 14.35 -22.89
CA ASP A 43 -3.64 13.47 -22.95
C ASP A 43 -3.60 12.40 -21.85
N ASN A 44 -4.67 12.26 -21.05
CA ASN A 44 -4.65 11.37 -19.91
C ASN A 44 -5.88 10.49 -19.85
N LEU A 45 -5.65 9.19 -19.99
CA LEU A 45 -6.67 8.15 -20.02
C LEU A 45 -6.52 7.18 -18.85
N LEU A 46 -7.63 6.86 -18.22
CA LEU A 46 -7.75 5.81 -17.22
C LEU A 46 -8.72 4.75 -17.71
N LYS A 47 -8.21 3.59 -18.11
CA LYS A 47 -9.03 2.45 -18.55
C LYS A 47 -8.77 1.24 -17.68
N TYR A 48 -9.80 0.77 -16.97
CA TYR A 48 -9.65 -0.33 -16.03
C TYR A 48 -10.88 -1.20 -15.90
N LYS A 49 -10.64 -2.46 -15.54
CA LYS A 49 -11.65 -3.40 -15.09
C LYS A 49 -11.65 -3.46 -13.57
N ARG A 50 -12.78 -3.22 -12.97
CA ARG A 50 -13.01 -3.37 -11.54
C ARG A 50 -13.70 -4.68 -11.27
N THR A 51 -13.06 -5.58 -10.55
CA THR A 51 -13.61 -6.87 -10.12
C THR A 51 -13.82 -6.81 -8.62
N LYS A 52 -15.07 -6.89 -8.18
CA LYS A 52 -15.44 -6.88 -6.77
C LYS A 52 -15.79 -8.28 -6.32
N PHE A 53 -15.13 -8.75 -5.28
CA PHE A 53 -15.42 -10.00 -4.61
C PHE A 53 -16.29 -9.69 -3.39
N VAL A 54 -17.48 -10.29 -3.35
CA VAL A 54 -18.41 -10.17 -2.24
C VAL A 54 -18.55 -11.56 -1.63
N PRO A 55 -18.04 -11.80 -0.41
CA PRO A 55 -18.20 -13.08 0.25
C PRO A 55 -19.68 -13.48 0.36
N VAL A 56 -19.96 -14.75 0.18
CA VAL A 56 -21.34 -15.30 0.32
C VAL A 56 -21.78 -15.19 1.77
N ASN A 57 -20.88 -15.56 2.69
CA ASN A 57 -21.09 -15.33 4.13
C ASN A 57 -20.46 -14.00 4.54
N PRO A 58 -21.12 -13.19 5.37
CA PRO A 58 -20.57 -11.93 5.83
C PRO A 58 -19.30 -12.17 6.67
N VAL A 59 -18.17 -11.66 6.20
CA VAL A 59 -16.86 -11.75 6.88
C VAL A 59 -16.33 -10.37 7.31
N GLY A 60 -17.20 -9.36 7.33
CA GLY A 60 -16.84 -8.00 7.74
C GLY A 60 -15.88 -7.25 6.80
N TYR A 61 -15.48 -7.85 5.66
CA TYR A 61 -14.62 -7.19 4.68
C TYR A 61 -15.05 -7.45 3.23
N LYS A 62 -14.57 -6.61 2.31
CA LYS A 62 -14.79 -6.70 0.86
C LYS A 62 -13.47 -6.47 0.13
N VAL A 63 -13.24 -7.23 -0.92
CA VAL A 63 -12.03 -7.09 -1.75
C VAL A 63 -12.41 -6.64 -3.14
N THR A 64 -11.68 -5.67 -3.66
CA THR A 64 -11.83 -5.16 -5.02
C THR A 64 -10.49 -5.21 -5.72
N CYS A 65 -10.40 -5.86 -6.86
CA CYS A 65 -9.24 -5.80 -7.74
C CYS A 65 -9.49 -4.79 -8.85
N ILE A 66 -8.49 -3.98 -9.15
CA ILE A 66 -8.46 -3.06 -10.29
C ILE A 66 -7.32 -3.49 -11.19
N THR A 67 -7.63 -3.81 -12.44
CA THR A 67 -6.63 -4.16 -13.45
C THR A 67 -6.87 -3.32 -14.70
N GLY A 68 -5.81 -2.71 -15.25
CA GLY A 68 -5.98 -1.85 -16.41
C GLY A 68 -4.70 -1.14 -16.80
N ILE A 69 -4.90 0.03 -17.38
CA ILE A 69 -3.83 0.94 -17.77
C ILE A 69 -4.22 2.37 -17.39
N MET A 70 -3.21 3.14 -17.08
CA MET A 70 -3.28 4.58 -16.90
C MET A 70 -2.26 5.21 -17.86
N VAL A 71 -2.70 6.14 -18.68
CA VAL A 71 -1.83 6.93 -19.57
C VAL A 71 -1.76 8.33 -18.99
N ILE A 72 -0.58 8.83 -18.74
CA ILE A 72 -0.33 10.19 -18.24
C ILE A 72 0.87 10.75 -18.98
N ASN A 73 0.66 11.85 -19.70
CA ASN A 73 1.69 12.48 -20.53
C ASN A 73 2.42 11.44 -21.40
N ASP A 74 1.66 10.66 -22.16
CA ASP A 74 2.11 9.55 -23.03
C ASP A 74 2.82 8.39 -22.31
N ASN A 75 2.96 8.43 -21.01
CA ASN A 75 3.52 7.34 -20.25
C ASN A 75 2.44 6.34 -19.84
N LEU A 76 2.59 5.10 -20.32
CA LEU A 76 1.69 4.01 -20.02
C LEU A 76 2.10 3.33 -18.72
N GLN A 77 1.22 3.35 -17.73
CA GLN A 77 1.42 2.67 -16.45
C GLN A 77 0.38 1.56 -16.24
N PRO A 78 0.81 0.34 -15.93
CA PRO A 78 -0.12 -0.74 -15.60
C PRO A 78 -0.79 -0.48 -14.25
N LEU A 79 -2.08 -0.78 -14.20
CA LEU A 79 -2.88 -0.75 -12.97
C LEU A 79 -3.11 -2.16 -12.48
N ASN A 80 -2.62 -2.47 -11.29
CA ASN A 80 -2.79 -3.76 -10.64
C ASN A 80 -2.98 -3.52 -9.14
N GLU A 81 -4.21 -3.24 -8.72
CA GLU A 81 -4.50 -2.85 -7.35
C GLU A 81 -5.44 -3.83 -6.67
N VAL A 82 -5.21 -4.05 -5.39
CA VAL A 82 -6.12 -4.75 -4.47
C VAL A 82 -6.56 -3.78 -3.40
N ILE A 83 -7.86 -3.53 -3.33
CA ILE A 83 -8.46 -2.66 -2.32
C ILE A 83 -9.26 -3.55 -1.36
N ILE A 84 -8.90 -3.50 -0.09
CA ILE A 84 -9.61 -4.19 0.99
C ILE A 84 -10.35 -3.14 1.82
N GLN A 85 -11.67 -3.25 1.86
CA GLN A 85 -12.53 -2.44 2.73
C GLN A 85 -13.06 -3.33 3.83
N TYR A 86 -12.97 -2.89 5.09
CA TYR A 86 -13.34 -3.72 6.23
C TYR A 86 -13.90 -2.87 7.39
N GLU A 87 -14.57 -3.55 8.29
CA GLU A 87 -15.07 -3.01 9.54
C GLU A 87 -14.12 -3.36 10.68
N SER A 88 -14.14 -2.60 11.78
CA SER A 88 -13.17 -2.75 12.87
C SER A 88 -13.12 -4.18 13.43
N GLU A 89 -14.23 -4.87 13.43
CA GLU A 89 -14.38 -6.23 13.94
C GLU A 89 -13.66 -7.28 13.08
N ALA A 90 -13.39 -6.96 11.79
CA ALA A 90 -12.76 -7.86 10.83
C ALA A 90 -11.23 -7.69 10.72
N VAL A 91 -10.60 -6.97 11.64
CA VAL A 91 -9.14 -6.65 11.58
C VAL A 91 -8.29 -7.92 11.53
N GLU A 92 -8.61 -8.94 12.33
CA GLU A 92 -7.82 -10.19 12.35
C GLU A 92 -7.93 -10.99 11.07
N GLU A 93 -9.12 -11.09 10.49
CA GLU A 93 -9.34 -11.76 9.20
C GLU A 93 -8.60 -11.02 8.08
N VAL A 94 -8.66 -9.70 8.09
CA VAL A 94 -7.93 -8.86 7.12
C VAL A 94 -6.42 -9.00 7.31
N ARG A 95 -5.92 -9.07 8.53
CA ARG A 95 -4.49 -9.32 8.82
C ARG A 95 -4.04 -10.66 8.24
N LYS A 96 -4.81 -11.73 8.44
CA LYS A 96 -4.53 -13.05 7.86
C LYS A 96 -4.57 -13.03 6.32
N LEU A 97 -5.53 -12.33 5.74
CA LEU A 97 -5.61 -12.14 4.29
C LEU A 97 -4.40 -11.40 3.74
N LEU A 98 -3.99 -10.31 4.39
CA LEU A 98 -2.80 -9.54 4.01
C LEU A 98 -1.53 -10.39 4.09
N GLN A 99 -1.35 -11.16 5.15
CA GLN A 99 -0.20 -12.08 5.28
C GLN A 99 -0.12 -13.07 4.12
N ARG A 100 -1.25 -13.67 3.72
CA ARG A 100 -1.32 -14.57 2.57
C ARG A 100 -1.06 -13.87 1.24
N LEU A 101 -1.59 -12.67 1.05
CA LEU A 101 -1.35 -11.85 -0.14
C LEU A 101 0.14 -11.50 -0.29
N LEU A 102 0.74 -11.03 0.80
CA LEU A 102 2.15 -10.62 0.83
C LEU A 102 3.15 -11.79 0.75
N ALA A 103 2.76 -12.98 1.22
CA ALA A 103 3.55 -14.20 1.06
C ALA A 103 3.49 -14.78 -0.37
N GLY A 104 2.59 -14.29 -1.21
CA GLY A 104 2.42 -14.73 -2.58
C GLY A 104 3.57 -14.34 -3.52
N LYS A 105 3.50 -14.83 -4.76
CA LYS A 105 4.48 -14.52 -5.82
C LYS A 105 4.44 -13.06 -6.29
N ILE A 106 3.29 -12.40 -6.13
CA ILE A 106 3.11 -11.00 -6.51
C ILE A 106 3.64 -10.13 -5.37
N LYS A 107 4.54 -9.20 -5.71
CA LYS A 107 5.02 -8.20 -4.75
C LYS A 107 4.05 -7.03 -4.72
N PHE A 108 3.71 -6.57 -3.54
CA PHE A 108 2.81 -5.46 -3.32
C PHE A 108 3.51 -4.30 -2.61
N VAL A 109 3.07 -3.10 -2.96
CA VAL A 109 3.39 -1.86 -2.25
C VAL A 109 2.10 -1.32 -1.67
N LEU A 110 2.17 -0.83 -0.44
CA LEU A 110 1.05 -0.13 0.19
C LEU A 110 0.87 1.24 -0.48
N GLU A 111 -0.38 1.57 -0.83
CA GLU A 111 -0.73 2.84 -1.46
C GLU A 111 -1.73 3.59 -0.57
N GLU A 112 -1.50 4.87 -0.38
CA GLU A 112 -2.36 5.74 0.42
C GLU A 112 -3.63 6.12 -0.34
N ALA A 113 -3.45 6.38 -1.62
CA ALA A 113 -4.43 7.03 -2.45
C ALA A 113 -5.31 6.06 -3.24
N ASP A 114 -6.55 6.43 -3.43
CA ASP A 114 -7.33 5.81 -4.48
C ASP A 114 -6.78 6.18 -5.87
N LEU A 115 -7.20 5.43 -6.87
CA LEU A 115 -6.72 5.54 -8.25
C LEU A 115 -6.78 6.98 -8.82
N LEU A 116 -7.82 7.76 -8.46
CA LEU A 116 -7.99 9.12 -8.95
C LEU A 116 -7.01 10.09 -8.31
N LEU A 117 -6.74 9.94 -7.02
CA LEU A 117 -5.78 10.77 -6.32
C LEU A 117 -4.36 10.47 -6.81
N ARG A 118 -4.04 9.19 -7.02
CA ARG A 118 -2.77 8.77 -7.62
C ARG A 118 -2.57 9.35 -9.02
N ALA A 119 -3.60 9.33 -9.87
CA ALA A 119 -3.56 9.95 -11.19
C ALA A 119 -3.32 11.47 -11.13
N LYS A 120 -3.86 12.15 -10.10
CA LYS A 120 -3.60 13.58 -9.86
C LYS A 120 -2.17 13.86 -9.39
N GLN A 121 -1.63 12.99 -8.52
CA GLN A 121 -0.24 13.09 -8.02
C GLN A 121 0.78 12.92 -9.15
N LEU A 122 0.56 11.98 -10.06
CA LEU A 122 1.42 11.75 -11.22
C LEU A 122 1.43 12.91 -12.22
N ARG A 123 0.45 13.81 -12.18
CA ARG A 123 0.40 15.06 -12.96
C ARG A 123 1.34 16.16 -12.44
N GLY A 124 2.20 15.88 -11.47
CA GLY A 124 3.09 16.89 -10.87
C GLY A 124 2.38 17.87 -9.94
N ARG A 125 1.09 17.66 -9.65
CA ARG A 125 0.45 18.34 -8.52
C ARG A 125 0.81 17.56 -7.26
N SER A 126 1.99 17.87 -6.75
CA SER A 126 2.43 17.42 -5.44
C SER A 126 1.37 17.84 -4.40
N SER A 127 1.09 17.06 -3.52
CA SER A 127 1.74 16.96 -2.25
C SER A 127 1.03 15.90 -1.44
N ILE A 128 1.77 14.98 -0.94
CA ILE A 128 1.61 14.66 0.47
C ILE A 128 1.79 16.03 1.14
N GLN A 129 0.70 16.66 1.53
CA GLN A 129 0.76 17.85 2.37
C GLN A 129 1.65 17.45 3.55
N ASP A 130 2.73 18.19 3.75
CA ASP A 130 3.41 18.17 5.03
C ASP A 130 2.32 18.46 6.04
N MET A 131 1.94 17.43 6.80
CA MET A 131 0.92 17.60 7.81
C MET A 131 1.57 18.43 8.90
N GLU A 132 1.25 19.72 8.89
CA GLU A 132 1.63 20.62 9.96
C GLU A 132 0.88 20.15 11.21
N LEU A 133 1.63 19.82 12.24
CA LEU A 133 1.10 19.62 13.58
C LEU A 133 1.02 21.00 14.24
N TYR A 134 -0.12 21.28 14.82
CA TYR A 134 -0.31 22.46 15.64
C TYR A 134 0.04 22.13 17.10
N ASP A 135 0.49 23.13 17.85
CA ASP A 135 0.90 22.96 19.26
C ASP A 135 -0.24 22.43 20.16
N GLU A 136 -1.48 22.58 19.73
CA GLU A 136 -2.68 22.12 20.44
C GLU A 136 -3.06 20.66 20.10
N ASP A 137 -2.37 20.01 19.14
CA ASP A 137 -2.70 18.64 18.74
C ASP A 137 -2.28 17.64 19.83
N GLU A 138 -3.20 16.75 20.16
CA GLU A 138 -2.88 15.64 21.06
C GLU A 138 -1.81 14.71 20.47
N VAL A 139 -0.97 14.15 21.32
CA VAL A 139 0.09 13.22 20.91
C VAL A 139 -0.45 12.01 20.16
N THR A 140 -1.69 11.59 20.47
CA THR A 140 -2.42 10.55 19.75
C THR A 140 -2.72 10.94 18.30
N THR A 141 -3.10 12.19 18.05
CA THR A 141 -3.33 12.74 16.71
C THR A 141 -2.04 12.71 15.92
N ALA A 142 -0.92 13.14 16.52
CA ALA A 142 0.41 13.07 15.92
C ALA A 142 0.80 11.64 15.53
N LEU A 143 0.53 10.64 16.38
CA LEU A 143 0.76 9.23 16.07
C LEU A 143 -0.02 8.78 14.82
N TYR A 144 -1.34 9.06 14.78
CA TYR A 144 -2.20 8.66 13.66
C TYR A 144 -1.83 9.36 12.35
N CYS A 145 -1.19 10.49 12.41
CA CYS A 145 -0.72 11.23 11.25
C CYS A 145 0.65 10.74 10.76
N HIS A 146 1.64 10.68 11.64
CA HIS A 146 3.03 10.43 11.27
C HIS A 146 3.35 8.95 11.03
N LEU A 147 2.81 8.03 11.82
CA LEU A 147 3.14 6.61 11.66
C LEU A 147 2.71 6.04 10.31
N PRO A 148 1.47 6.25 9.84
CA PRO A 148 1.06 5.81 8.50
C PRO A 148 1.91 6.42 7.39
N TRP A 149 2.26 7.71 7.50
CA TRP A 149 3.12 8.38 6.53
C TRP A 149 4.51 7.73 6.42
N HIS A 150 5.15 7.41 7.54
CA HIS A 150 6.45 6.73 7.54
C HIS A 150 6.38 5.31 7.01
N ILE A 151 5.29 4.58 7.28
CA ILE A 151 5.04 3.25 6.71
C ILE A 151 4.92 3.33 5.19
N LEU A 152 4.12 4.26 4.69
CA LEU A 152 3.91 4.48 3.27
C LEU A 152 5.20 4.90 2.55
N ALA A 153 5.95 5.82 3.14
CA ALA A 153 7.23 6.26 2.60
C ALA A 153 8.27 5.12 2.50
N ALA A 154 8.31 4.24 3.50
CA ALA A 154 9.17 3.06 3.47
C ALA A 154 8.68 2.02 2.44
N SER A 155 7.38 1.79 2.34
CA SER A 155 6.77 0.88 1.35
C SER A 155 7.05 1.35 -0.08
N LYS A 156 6.91 2.65 -0.35
CA LYS A 156 7.21 3.25 -1.66
C LYS A 156 8.68 3.06 -2.04
N ALA A 157 9.60 3.41 -1.14
CA ALA A 157 11.04 3.24 -1.38
C ALA A 157 11.42 1.76 -1.60
N TRP A 158 10.75 0.83 -0.92
CA TRP A 158 10.89 -0.60 -1.17
C TRP A 158 10.41 -0.99 -2.56
N GLY A 159 9.26 -0.48 -2.99
CA GLY A 159 8.73 -0.71 -4.34
C GLY A 159 9.67 -0.21 -5.43
N GLU A 160 10.23 0.98 -5.27
CA GLU A 160 11.23 1.55 -6.18
C GLU A 160 12.48 0.67 -6.27
N LEU A 161 12.99 0.14 -5.15
CA LEU A 161 14.12 -0.79 -5.13
C LEU A 161 13.82 -2.09 -5.87
N LEU A 162 12.59 -2.59 -5.82
CA LEU A 162 12.18 -3.83 -6.50
C LEU A 162 12.01 -3.66 -8.03
N THR A 163 11.85 -2.45 -8.52
CA THR A 163 11.52 -2.16 -9.93
C THR A 163 12.65 -1.50 -10.71
N CYS A 164 13.63 -0.90 -10.03
CA CYS A 164 14.71 -0.14 -10.66
C CYS A 164 16.05 -0.87 -10.60
N THR A 165 16.91 -0.59 -11.60
CA THR A 165 18.24 -1.20 -11.73
C THR A 165 19.35 -0.43 -11.02
N ASN A 166 19.11 0.82 -10.61
CA ASN A 166 20.11 1.64 -9.89
C ASN A 166 19.99 1.48 -8.38
N GLU A 167 20.58 0.42 -7.87
CA GLU A 167 20.33 -0.08 -6.52
C GLU A 167 20.95 0.76 -5.39
N ARG A 168 22.16 1.31 -5.55
CA ARG A 168 22.88 1.95 -4.44
C ARG A 168 22.14 3.13 -3.81
N ASN A 169 21.65 4.05 -4.63
CA ASN A 169 20.90 5.22 -4.13
C ASN A 169 19.57 4.82 -3.51
N LEU A 170 18.87 3.85 -4.11
CA LEU A 170 17.58 3.34 -3.62
C LEU A 170 17.73 2.60 -2.30
N VAL A 171 18.78 1.78 -2.13
CA VAL A 171 19.12 1.15 -0.84
C VAL A 171 19.35 2.21 0.24
N ARG A 172 20.11 3.26 -0.08
CA ARG A 172 20.33 4.38 0.85
C ARG A 172 19.02 5.07 1.24
N GLN A 173 18.16 5.38 0.27
CA GLN A 173 16.85 6.01 0.51
C GLN A 173 15.97 5.14 1.39
N LEU A 174 15.84 3.85 1.09
CA LEU A 174 15.07 2.91 1.89
C LEU A 174 15.58 2.83 3.33
N ARG A 175 16.89 2.77 3.53
CA ARG A 175 17.49 2.78 4.88
C ARG A 175 17.12 4.03 5.67
N VAL A 176 17.15 5.21 5.03
CA VAL A 176 16.75 6.48 5.67
C VAL A 176 15.27 6.43 6.08
N LYS A 177 14.39 5.94 5.20
CA LYS A 177 12.95 5.81 5.52
C LYS A 177 12.69 4.81 6.66
N LEU A 178 13.36 3.66 6.65
CA LEU A 178 13.25 2.67 7.73
C LEU A 178 13.80 3.19 9.06
N ARG A 179 14.89 3.97 9.04
CA ARG A 179 15.41 4.61 10.24
C ARG A 179 14.42 5.61 10.82
N ARG A 180 13.79 6.43 9.98
CA ARG A 180 12.75 7.39 10.41
C ARG A 180 11.54 6.66 10.98
N LEU A 181 11.08 5.58 10.33
CA LEU A 181 10.00 4.74 10.85
C LEU A 181 10.34 4.16 12.23
N ARG A 182 11.57 3.66 12.42
CA ARG A 182 12.02 3.16 13.73
C ARG A 182 12.03 4.25 14.80
N SER A 183 12.49 5.45 14.46
CA SER A 183 12.47 6.59 15.38
C SER A 183 11.04 6.98 15.75
N CYS A 184 10.14 7.03 14.78
CA CYS A 184 8.72 7.28 15.00
C CYS A 184 8.09 6.23 15.95
N LEU A 185 8.30 4.94 15.69
CA LEU A 185 7.84 3.86 16.58
C LEU A 185 8.39 4.01 18.01
N THR A 186 9.67 4.39 18.15
CA THR A 186 10.29 4.56 19.46
C THR A 186 9.74 5.79 20.20
N PHE A 187 9.47 6.87 19.48
CA PHE A 187 8.89 8.08 20.05
C PHE A 187 7.48 7.85 20.60
N PHE A 188 6.66 7.13 19.84
CA PHE A 188 5.27 6.84 20.23
C PHE A 188 5.11 5.52 21.01
N LYS A 189 6.19 4.99 21.58
CA LYS A 189 6.21 3.70 22.28
C LYS A 189 5.09 3.53 23.31
N GLU A 190 4.85 4.57 24.11
CA GLU A 190 3.87 4.55 25.20
C GLU A 190 2.41 4.48 24.72
N LEU A 191 2.15 4.87 23.47
CA LEU A 191 0.83 4.83 22.85
C LEU A 191 0.57 3.55 22.05
N LEU A 192 1.60 2.73 21.85
CA LEU A 192 1.50 1.50 21.06
C LEU A 192 1.33 0.27 21.97
N PRO A 193 0.51 -0.74 21.55
CA PRO A 193 0.42 -1.99 22.28
C PRO A 193 1.80 -2.65 22.44
N ALA A 194 2.22 -2.93 23.66
CA ALA A 194 3.58 -3.41 23.98
C ALA A 194 4.00 -4.64 23.17
N ALA A 195 3.13 -5.64 23.02
CA ALA A 195 3.41 -6.86 22.25
C ALA A 195 3.65 -6.56 20.75
N GLY A 196 2.89 -5.63 20.17
CA GLY A 196 3.07 -5.22 18.77
C GLY A 196 4.33 -4.37 18.58
N PHE A 197 4.59 -3.44 19.49
CA PHE A 197 5.73 -2.53 19.43
C PHE A 197 7.06 -3.28 19.30
N GLU A 198 7.36 -4.21 20.19
CA GLU A 198 8.64 -4.95 20.15
C GLU A 198 8.77 -5.79 18.87
N GLN A 199 7.70 -6.42 18.42
CA GLN A 199 7.69 -7.17 17.17
C GLN A 199 8.04 -6.29 15.97
N TYR A 200 7.38 -5.14 15.81
CA TYR A 200 7.63 -4.22 14.70
C TYR A 200 9.00 -3.56 14.78
N LYS A 201 9.44 -3.19 15.97
CA LYS A 201 10.79 -2.63 16.20
C LYS A 201 11.88 -3.61 15.78
N GLN A 202 11.77 -4.89 16.17
CA GLN A 202 12.72 -5.94 15.77
C GLN A 202 12.68 -6.20 14.27
N LEU A 203 11.51 -6.19 13.66
CA LEU A 203 11.36 -6.33 12.21
C LEU A 203 12.09 -5.19 11.46
N VAL A 204 11.84 -3.94 11.83
CA VAL A 204 12.49 -2.77 11.20
C VAL A 204 14.00 -2.78 11.45
N LYS A 205 14.46 -3.18 12.65
CA LYS A 205 15.88 -3.35 12.97
C LYS A 205 16.53 -4.38 12.04
N ARG A 206 15.90 -5.56 11.88
CA ARG A 206 16.39 -6.63 10.99
C ARG A 206 16.56 -6.13 9.55
N TRP A 207 15.57 -5.42 9.00
CA TRP A 207 15.64 -4.86 7.65
C TRP A 207 16.77 -3.82 7.51
N THR A 208 16.93 -2.94 8.50
CA THR A 208 18.02 -1.95 8.47
C THR A 208 19.41 -2.59 8.53
N THR A 209 19.55 -3.72 9.22
CA THR A 209 20.81 -4.48 9.29
C THR A 209 21.12 -5.16 7.94
N VAL A 210 20.14 -5.86 7.35
CA VAL A 210 20.31 -6.52 6.04
C VAL A 210 20.69 -5.51 4.95
N LEU A 211 19.99 -4.37 4.89
CA LEU A 211 20.32 -3.29 3.95
C LEU A 211 21.64 -2.58 4.28
N GLY A 212 22.17 -2.73 5.49
CA GLY A 212 23.48 -2.25 5.89
C GLY A 212 24.59 -3.04 5.21
N ALA A 213 24.49 -4.36 5.22
CA ALA A 213 25.44 -5.26 4.58
C ALA A 213 25.49 -5.13 3.05
N ALA A 214 24.38 -4.74 2.43
CA ALA A 214 24.31 -4.52 0.97
C ALA A 214 25.03 -3.25 0.48
N ARG A 215 25.73 -2.51 1.37
CA ARG A 215 26.46 -1.28 1.03
C ARG A 215 27.90 -1.55 0.61
N GLU A 216 28.47 -2.65 1.07
CA GLU A 216 29.83 -3.09 0.74
C GLU A 216 29.87 -3.82 -0.59
#